data_662f829216a29b7caffc0495087a35ce
#
_entry.id   662f829216a29b7caffc0495087a35ce
#
_cell.length_a   1.000
_cell.length_b   1.000
_cell.length_c   1.000
_cell.angle_alpha   90.00
_cell.angle_beta   90.00
_cell.angle_gamma   90.00
#
_symmetry.space_group_name_H-M   'P 1'
#
loop_
_entity.id
_entity.type
_entity.pdbx_description
1 polymer ?
#
loop_
_entity_poly.entity_id
_entity_poly.type
_entity_poly.pdbx_seq_one_letter_code
_entity_poly.pdbx_strand_id
1 'polypeptide(L)'
;TLHVDQPTPHVDWTSGAVSLLDEQQDWPETGRPRRAAVSSFGISGTNAHVILEQAPIEEPETRDDVTPGGPVAWVLSAKTEEALREQAARVRGLVDERELAVADVGFSLATTRAHLEHRAAVIADDQDGFLAGLDALATGTEHPDLVRGSVSGSGKTAFLFAGQGSQRLAWDASSTPPNPS
;
A
#
# COMPACT_ATOMS: atom_id res chain seq x y z
N THR A 1 -23.35 -14.12 8.18
CA THR A 1 -23.68 -13.55 9.51
C THR A 1 -22.72 -14.18 10.51
N LEU A 2 -21.96 -13.36 11.24
CA LEU A 2 -21.03 -13.86 12.27
C LEU A 2 -21.79 -14.01 13.59
N HIS A 3 -21.40 -15.01 14.41
CA HIS A 3 -21.92 -15.22 15.77
C HIS A 3 -23.44 -15.45 15.82
N VAL A 4 -23.97 -16.30 14.94
CA VAL A 4 -25.36 -16.72 14.94
C VAL A 4 -25.42 -18.22 15.25
N ASP A 5 -25.92 -18.57 16.44
CA ASP A 5 -26.07 -19.98 16.85
C ASP A 5 -27.41 -20.57 16.36
N GLN A 6 -28.45 -19.76 16.37
CA GLN A 6 -29.80 -20.17 15.92
C GLN A 6 -30.57 -19.00 15.26
N PRO A 7 -31.35 -19.29 14.21
CA PRO A 7 -32.27 -18.30 13.64
C PRO A 7 -33.32 -17.90 14.68
N THR A 8 -33.77 -16.64 14.65
CA THR A 8 -34.83 -16.20 15.54
C THR A 8 -36.12 -16.98 15.28
N PRO A 9 -36.85 -17.43 16.32
CA PRO A 9 -38.10 -18.15 16.15
C PRO A 9 -39.28 -17.24 15.77
N HIS A 10 -39.08 -15.91 15.74
CA HIS A 10 -40.11 -14.93 15.39
C HIS A 10 -40.30 -14.73 13.88
N VAL A 11 -39.48 -15.38 13.06
CA VAL A 11 -39.55 -15.35 11.60
C VAL A 11 -39.78 -16.75 11.08
N ASP A 12 -40.78 -16.90 10.22
CA ASP A 12 -40.97 -18.15 9.48
C ASP A 12 -39.95 -18.20 8.31
N TRP A 13 -38.85 -18.85 8.55
CA TRP A 13 -37.76 -19.02 7.57
C TRP A 13 -38.11 -20.00 6.43
N THR A 14 -39.24 -20.69 6.52
CA THR A 14 -39.66 -21.65 5.49
C THR A 14 -40.60 -21.02 4.45
N SER A 15 -41.19 -19.86 4.72
CA SER A 15 -42.13 -19.19 3.88
C SER A 15 -41.56 -18.37 2.73
N GLY A 16 -40.22 -18.27 2.61
CA GLY A 16 -39.56 -17.43 1.62
C GLY A 16 -38.25 -18.03 1.11
N ALA A 17 -37.60 -17.32 0.20
CA ALA A 17 -36.31 -17.69 -0.38
C ALA A 17 -35.14 -16.95 0.30
N VAL A 18 -35.23 -16.66 1.60
CA VAL A 18 -34.21 -15.96 2.39
C VAL A 18 -33.67 -16.92 3.44
N SER A 19 -32.37 -17.03 3.51
CA SER A 19 -31.65 -17.81 4.54
C SER A 19 -30.59 -16.96 5.22
N LEU A 20 -30.22 -17.34 6.43
CA LEU A 20 -29.04 -16.77 7.09
C LEU A 20 -27.80 -17.26 6.40
N LEU A 21 -26.85 -16.34 6.18
CA LEU A 21 -25.51 -16.67 5.73
C LEU A 21 -24.63 -16.84 6.97
N ASP A 22 -24.48 -18.05 7.44
CA ASP A 22 -23.70 -18.45 8.62
C ASP A 22 -22.38 -19.13 8.26
N GLU A 23 -22.23 -19.58 7.01
CA GLU A 23 -21.02 -20.14 6.46
C GLU A 23 -20.47 -19.28 5.31
N GLN A 24 -19.19 -19.43 5.04
CA GLN A 24 -18.57 -18.78 3.87
C GLN A 24 -19.11 -19.43 2.59
N GLN A 25 -19.67 -18.63 1.73
CA GLN A 25 -20.14 -19.06 0.41
C GLN A 25 -19.49 -18.21 -0.68
N ASP A 26 -19.19 -18.85 -1.79
CA ASP A 26 -18.73 -18.15 -2.97
C ASP A 26 -19.85 -17.26 -3.53
N TRP A 27 -19.46 -16.07 -3.95
CA TRP A 27 -20.42 -15.16 -4.57
C TRP A 27 -20.81 -15.68 -5.96
N PRO A 28 -22.10 -15.90 -6.24
CA PRO A 28 -22.53 -16.45 -7.52
C PRO A 28 -22.12 -15.57 -8.70
N GLU A 29 -21.58 -16.16 -9.72
CA GLU A 29 -21.27 -15.48 -10.98
C GLU A 29 -22.54 -15.39 -11.83
N THR A 30 -23.08 -14.19 -11.98
CA THR A 30 -24.33 -13.96 -12.71
C THR A 30 -24.16 -13.17 -14.01
N GLY A 31 -22.90 -12.89 -14.41
CA GLY A 31 -22.58 -12.03 -15.56
C GLY A 31 -22.92 -10.54 -15.34
N ARG A 32 -23.26 -10.16 -14.11
CA ARG A 32 -23.51 -8.78 -13.70
C ARG A 32 -22.61 -8.40 -12.54
N PRO A 33 -22.29 -7.09 -12.37
CA PRO A 33 -21.52 -6.64 -11.20
C PRO A 33 -22.14 -7.14 -9.90
N ARG A 34 -21.30 -7.61 -8.98
CA ARG A 34 -21.73 -8.04 -7.65
C ARG A 34 -22.21 -6.83 -6.87
N ARG A 35 -23.38 -6.97 -6.22
CA ARG A 35 -23.97 -5.90 -5.41
C ARG A 35 -24.36 -6.40 -4.04
N ALA A 36 -24.07 -5.58 -3.03
CA ALA A 36 -24.49 -5.82 -1.66
C ALA A 36 -25.12 -4.57 -1.07
N ALA A 37 -26.01 -4.74 -0.12
CA ALA A 37 -26.61 -3.64 0.62
C ALA A 37 -26.42 -3.86 2.13
N VAL A 38 -26.16 -2.79 2.83
CA VAL A 38 -26.09 -2.77 4.30
C VAL A 38 -27.09 -1.73 4.80
N SER A 39 -27.98 -2.17 5.67
CA SER A 39 -28.96 -1.30 6.33
C SER A 39 -28.71 -1.31 7.83
N SER A 40 -28.65 -0.14 8.42
CA SER A 40 -28.56 0.05 9.87
C SER A 40 -29.71 0.94 10.33
N PHE A 41 -30.44 0.47 11.33
CA PHE A 41 -31.56 1.20 11.93
C PHE A 41 -31.26 1.41 13.41
N GLY A 42 -30.82 2.63 13.77
CA GLY A 42 -30.48 2.98 15.14
C GLY A 42 -31.73 3.21 16.00
N ILE A 43 -31.70 2.75 17.24
CA ILE A 43 -32.78 2.96 18.21
C ILE A 43 -33.01 4.45 18.48
N SER A 44 -32.02 5.30 18.26
CA SER A 44 -32.12 6.76 18.36
C SER A 44 -32.77 7.44 17.15
N GLY A 45 -33.18 6.68 16.13
CA GLY A 45 -33.78 7.19 14.90
C GLY A 45 -32.78 7.53 13.78
N THR A 46 -31.50 7.32 13.99
CA THR A 46 -30.48 7.46 12.93
C THR A 46 -30.47 6.20 12.08
N ASN A 47 -30.85 6.34 10.81
CA ASN A 47 -30.89 5.23 9.85
C ASN A 47 -29.88 5.47 8.74
N ALA A 48 -29.26 4.40 8.27
CA ALA A 48 -28.34 4.42 7.13
C ALA A 48 -28.60 3.22 6.22
N HIS A 49 -28.51 3.44 4.93
CA HIS A 49 -28.59 2.40 3.91
C HIS A 49 -27.49 2.65 2.87
N VAL A 50 -26.61 1.67 2.67
CA VAL A 50 -25.49 1.75 1.74
C VAL A 50 -25.59 0.61 0.73
N ILE A 51 -25.48 0.92 -0.55
CA ILE A 51 -25.37 -0.05 -1.63
C ILE A 51 -23.92 -0.03 -2.12
N LEU A 52 -23.33 -1.21 -2.18
CA LEU A 52 -21.99 -1.44 -2.70
C LEU A 52 -22.10 -2.19 -4.03
N GLU A 53 -21.30 -1.79 -5.00
CA GLU A 53 -21.20 -2.46 -6.30
C GLU A 53 -19.75 -2.81 -6.57
N GLN A 54 -19.53 -3.95 -7.21
CA GLN A 54 -18.21 -4.34 -7.69
C GLN A 54 -17.70 -3.29 -8.69
N ALA A 55 -16.48 -2.81 -8.48
CA ALA A 55 -15.82 -1.92 -9.43
C ALA A 55 -15.68 -2.61 -10.80
N PRO A 56 -15.71 -1.85 -11.90
CA PRO A 56 -15.34 -2.38 -13.20
C PRO A 56 -13.98 -3.09 -13.13
N ILE A 57 -13.88 -4.22 -13.82
CA ILE A 57 -12.57 -4.87 -13.98
C ILE A 57 -11.79 -3.97 -14.94
N GLU A 58 -10.84 -3.21 -14.40
CA GLU A 58 -9.86 -2.53 -15.23
C GLU A 58 -8.97 -3.65 -15.81
N GLU A 59 -8.98 -3.81 -17.12
CA GLU A 59 -7.96 -4.63 -17.77
C GLU A 59 -6.60 -4.03 -17.38
N PRO A 60 -5.68 -4.85 -16.87
CA PRO A 60 -4.37 -4.32 -16.54
C PRO A 60 -3.81 -3.71 -17.82
N GLU A 61 -3.60 -2.39 -17.79
CA GLU A 61 -2.82 -1.75 -18.84
C GLU A 61 -1.54 -2.56 -18.98
N THR A 62 -1.27 -3.08 -20.18
CA THR A 62 0.00 -3.72 -20.49
C THR A 62 1.07 -2.65 -20.29
N ARG A 63 1.57 -2.57 -19.07
CA ARG A 63 2.75 -1.75 -18.81
C ARG A 63 3.87 -2.40 -19.59
N ASP A 64 4.42 -1.67 -20.53
CA ASP A 64 5.75 -2.01 -21.02
C ASP A 64 6.61 -2.24 -19.79
N ASP A 65 7.34 -3.36 -19.73
CA ASP A 65 8.25 -3.70 -18.64
C ASP A 65 9.38 -2.64 -18.56
N VAL A 66 9.01 -1.44 -18.14
CA VAL A 66 9.98 -0.39 -17.83
C VAL A 66 10.57 -0.75 -16.48
N THR A 67 11.57 -1.60 -16.52
CA THR A 67 12.47 -1.76 -15.38
C THR A 67 13.13 -0.39 -15.17
N PRO A 68 12.89 0.30 -14.04
CA PRO A 68 13.54 1.58 -13.78
C PRO A 68 15.04 1.37 -13.89
N GLY A 69 15.69 2.12 -14.76
CA GLY A 69 17.16 2.05 -14.91
C GLY A 69 17.86 2.76 -13.77
N GLY A 70 17.76 2.24 -12.54
CA GLY A 70 18.41 2.83 -11.37
C GLY A 70 17.79 2.40 -10.05
N PRO A 71 18.35 2.84 -8.92
CA PRO A 71 17.91 2.46 -7.60
C PRO A 71 16.46 2.90 -7.34
N VAL A 72 15.67 2.02 -6.76
CA VAL A 72 14.30 2.26 -6.34
C VAL A 72 14.27 2.56 -4.84
N ALA A 73 13.34 3.41 -4.41
CA ALA A 73 13.15 3.70 -2.99
C ALA A 73 11.84 3.06 -2.47
N TRP A 74 11.95 2.26 -1.40
CA TRP A 74 10.81 1.79 -0.64
C TRP A 74 10.62 2.66 0.60
N VAL A 75 9.53 3.39 0.63
CA VAL A 75 9.23 4.35 1.70
C VAL A 75 8.23 3.77 2.71
N LEU A 76 8.56 3.85 3.99
CA LEU A 76 7.71 3.42 5.08
C LEU A 76 7.51 4.57 6.07
N SER A 77 6.37 4.60 6.73
CA SER A 77 6.14 5.57 7.81
C SER A 77 5.16 5.04 8.85
N ALA A 78 5.30 5.51 10.07
CA ALA A 78 4.41 5.15 11.18
C ALA A 78 4.28 6.27 12.22
N LYS A 79 3.35 6.11 13.15
CA LYS A 79 3.13 7.03 14.27
C LYS A 79 4.24 6.95 15.31
N THR A 80 4.85 5.78 15.50
CA THR A 80 5.92 5.53 16.45
C THR A 80 7.04 4.76 15.76
N GLU A 81 8.22 4.79 16.35
CA GLU A 81 9.37 4.04 15.85
C GLU A 81 9.14 2.52 15.94
N GLU A 82 8.49 2.05 16.99
CA GLU A 82 8.13 0.64 17.15
C GLU A 82 7.18 0.16 16.05
N ALA A 83 6.14 0.94 15.78
CA ALA A 83 5.20 0.64 14.69
C ALA A 83 5.88 0.66 13.31
N LEU A 84 6.90 1.51 13.12
CA LEU A 84 7.69 1.55 11.89
C LEU A 84 8.53 0.26 11.72
N ARG A 85 9.15 -0.22 12.81
CA ARG A 85 9.88 -1.50 12.82
C ARG A 85 8.97 -2.70 12.54
N GLU A 86 7.80 -2.74 13.18
CA GLU A 86 6.80 -3.78 12.92
C GLU A 86 6.30 -3.77 11.47
N GLN A 87 6.12 -2.58 10.90
CA GLN A 87 5.71 -2.45 9.50
C GLN A 87 6.80 -2.97 8.56
N ALA A 88 8.08 -2.67 8.85
CA ALA A 88 9.20 -3.21 8.08
C ALA A 88 9.22 -4.74 8.10
N ALA A 89 9.04 -5.35 9.28
CA ALA A 89 8.97 -6.80 9.42
C ALA A 89 7.81 -7.41 8.60
N ARG A 90 6.64 -6.76 8.59
CA ARG A 90 5.48 -7.21 7.80
C ARG A 90 5.71 -7.10 6.29
N VAL A 91 6.29 -5.99 5.82
CA VAL A 91 6.62 -5.82 4.40
C VAL A 91 7.68 -6.83 3.98
N ARG A 92 8.68 -7.04 4.82
CA ARG A 92 9.73 -8.04 4.58
C ARG A 92 9.14 -9.45 4.41
N GLY A 93 8.27 -9.88 5.34
CA GLY A 93 7.59 -11.19 5.25
C GLY A 93 6.75 -11.32 3.97
N LEU A 94 6.01 -10.27 3.58
CA LEU A 94 5.21 -10.28 2.37
C LEU A 94 6.05 -10.45 1.09
N VAL A 95 7.21 -9.79 1.04
CA VAL A 95 8.11 -9.84 -0.12
C VAL A 95 8.86 -11.17 -0.20
N ASP A 96 9.22 -11.74 0.96
CA ASP A 96 9.89 -13.04 1.05
C ASP A 96 8.97 -14.22 0.59
N GLU A 97 7.67 -14.08 0.86
CA GLU A 97 6.67 -15.10 0.50
C GLU A 97 6.20 -15.01 -0.97
N ARG A 98 6.47 -13.92 -1.67
CA ARG A 98 5.92 -13.64 -3.00
C ARG A 98 6.97 -13.06 -3.93
N GLU A 99 6.98 -13.53 -5.17
CA GLU A 99 7.73 -12.88 -6.25
C GLU A 99 7.00 -11.59 -6.65
N LEU A 100 7.42 -10.47 -6.06
CA LEU A 100 6.87 -9.15 -6.35
C LEU A 100 7.91 -8.30 -7.08
N ALA A 101 7.47 -7.58 -8.12
CA ALA A 101 8.34 -6.63 -8.80
C ALA A 101 8.73 -5.48 -7.84
N VAL A 102 10.02 -5.23 -7.71
CA VAL A 102 10.60 -4.21 -6.82
C VAL A 102 9.97 -2.83 -7.03
N ALA A 103 9.77 -2.46 -8.30
CA ALA A 103 9.17 -1.18 -8.66
C ALA A 103 7.69 -1.07 -8.23
N ASP A 104 6.91 -2.14 -8.36
CA ASP A 104 5.49 -2.16 -7.99
C ASP A 104 5.30 -2.07 -6.48
N VAL A 105 6.17 -2.72 -5.70
CA VAL A 105 6.19 -2.57 -4.24
C VAL A 105 6.52 -1.12 -3.86
N GLY A 106 7.55 -0.54 -4.47
CA GLY A 106 7.94 0.85 -4.24
C GLY A 106 6.82 1.84 -4.58
N PHE A 107 6.20 1.67 -5.74
CA PHE A 107 5.04 2.47 -6.15
C PHE A 107 3.87 2.34 -5.16
N SER A 108 3.53 1.12 -4.77
CA SER A 108 2.44 0.87 -3.81
C SER A 108 2.72 1.51 -2.45
N LEU A 109 3.94 1.38 -1.93
CA LEU A 109 4.33 1.99 -0.65
C LEU A 109 4.29 3.52 -0.71
N ALA A 110 4.67 4.12 -1.84
CA ALA A 110 4.70 5.57 -2.01
C ALA A 110 3.31 6.19 -2.21
N THR A 111 2.39 5.50 -2.90
CA THR A 111 1.12 6.09 -3.35
C THR A 111 -0.09 5.68 -2.53
N THR A 112 -0.08 4.50 -1.90
CA THR A 112 -1.25 3.96 -1.20
C THR A 112 -1.18 4.08 0.32
N ARG A 113 -0.10 4.61 0.89
CA ARG A 113 0.12 4.71 2.33
C ARG A 113 0.13 6.16 2.80
N ALA A 114 -0.35 6.38 4.02
CA ALA A 114 -0.23 7.68 4.67
C ALA A 114 1.23 7.98 5.03
N HIS A 115 1.63 9.25 4.94
CA HIS A 115 2.96 9.71 5.35
C HIS A 115 2.87 10.24 6.79
N LEU A 116 3.37 9.43 7.73
CA LEU A 116 3.35 9.71 9.16
C LEU A 116 4.68 10.27 9.65
N GLU A 117 4.79 10.53 10.96
CA GLU A 117 5.91 11.27 11.56
C GLU A 117 7.23 10.50 11.48
N HIS A 118 7.27 9.23 11.87
CA HIS A 118 8.46 8.39 11.78
C HIS A 118 8.56 7.78 10.39
N ARG A 119 9.67 8.01 9.71
CA ARG A 119 9.86 7.66 8.30
C ARG A 119 11.15 6.91 8.08
N ALA A 120 11.11 6.00 7.13
CA ALA A 120 12.29 5.31 6.62
C ALA A 120 12.20 5.17 5.09
N ALA A 121 13.35 5.11 4.45
CA ALA A 121 13.49 4.75 3.05
C ALA A 121 14.61 3.71 2.93
N VAL A 122 14.31 2.60 2.28
CA VAL A 122 15.31 1.63 1.82
C VAL A 122 15.53 1.89 0.33
N ILE A 123 16.78 2.06 -0.09
CA ILE A 123 17.16 2.40 -1.46
C ILE A 123 18.07 1.29 -1.98
N ALA A 124 17.58 0.48 -2.92
CA ALA A 124 18.34 -0.64 -3.45
C ALA A 124 18.02 -0.87 -4.93
N ASP A 125 18.84 -1.68 -5.59
CA ASP A 125 18.67 -2.04 -7.00
C ASP A 125 18.01 -3.41 -7.18
N ASP A 126 18.02 -4.25 -6.13
CA ASP A 126 17.52 -5.62 -6.19
C ASP A 126 16.75 -6.01 -4.91
N GLN A 127 16.09 -7.16 -4.96
CA GLN A 127 15.28 -7.67 -3.87
C GLN A 127 16.10 -7.96 -2.61
N ASP A 128 17.33 -8.48 -2.75
CA ASP A 128 18.18 -8.83 -1.60
C ASP A 128 18.58 -7.59 -0.81
N GLY A 129 18.91 -6.50 -1.48
CA GLY A 129 19.18 -5.20 -0.86
C GLY A 129 17.96 -4.65 -0.10
N PHE A 130 16.77 -4.79 -0.66
CA PHE A 130 15.54 -4.39 0.03
C PHE A 130 15.28 -5.25 1.26
N LEU A 131 15.42 -6.56 1.18
CA LEU A 131 15.25 -7.46 2.32
C LEU A 131 16.25 -7.15 3.45
N ALA A 132 17.52 -6.90 3.10
CA ALA A 132 18.54 -6.52 4.08
C ALA A 132 18.23 -5.17 4.76
N GLY A 133 17.79 -4.17 3.99
CA GLY A 133 17.40 -2.87 4.52
C GLY A 133 16.17 -2.94 5.41
N LEU A 134 15.16 -3.76 5.04
CA LEU A 134 13.98 -3.99 5.86
C LEU A 134 14.30 -4.74 7.16
N ASP A 135 15.20 -5.74 7.11
CA ASP A 135 15.68 -6.43 8.31
C ASP A 135 16.42 -5.48 9.26
N ALA A 136 17.28 -4.61 8.72
CA ALA A 136 17.96 -3.58 9.50
C ALA A 136 16.97 -2.60 10.14
N LEU A 137 15.93 -2.18 9.41
CA LEU A 137 14.89 -1.32 9.96
C LEU A 137 14.08 -2.03 11.05
N ALA A 138 13.68 -3.28 10.85
CA ALA A 138 12.92 -4.07 11.81
C ALA A 138 13.70 -4.31 13.11
N THR A 139 15.00 -4.60 13.01
CA THR A 139 15.88 -4.83 14.17
C THR A 139 16.41 -3.55 14.81
N GLY A 140 16.28 -2.41 14.13
CA GLY A 140 16.78 -1.12 14.59
C GLY A 140 18.29 -0.93 14.38
N THR A 141 18.90 -1.74 13.52
CA THR A 141 20.32 -1.63 13.17
C THR A 141 20.55 -0.62 12.03
N GLU A 142 21.79 -0.21 11.83
CA GLU A 142 22.17 0.66 10.71
C GLU A 142 22.44 -0.17 9.46
N HIS A 143 22.10 0.40 8.30
CA HIS A 143 22.41 -0.18 6.99
C HIS A 143 22.72 0.95 6.00
N PRO A 144 23.69 0.82 5.08
CA PRO A 144 24.07 1.87 4.14
C PRO A 144 22.90 2.33 3.25
N ASP A 145 22.02 1.43 2.88
CA ASP A 145 20.87 1.70 2.01
C ASP A 145 19.60 2.09 2.77
N LEU A 146 19.70 2.25 4.10
CA LEU A 146 18.59 2.63 4.97
C LEU A 146 18.75 4.07 5.47
N VAL A 147 17.80 4.92 5.12
CA VAL A 147 17.67 6.27 5.68
C VAL A 147 16.49 6.32 6.64
N ARG A 148 16.70 6.86 7.83
CA ARG A 148 15.65 7.04 8.85
C ARG A 148 15.55 8.49 9.27
N GLY A 149 14.35 8.94 9.63
CA GLY A 149 14.13 10.25 10.15
C GLY A 149 12.75 10.41 10.79
N SER A 150 12.57 11.50 11.51
CA SER A 150 11.26 11.88 12.02
C SER A 150 10.94 13.31 11.63
N VAL A 151 9.67 13.58 11.34
CA VAL A 151 9.19 14.94 11.08
C VAL A 151 8.89 15.58 12.41
N SER A 152 9.79 16.45 12.85
CA SER A 152 9.62 17.25 14.07
C SER A 152 9.33 18.70 13.68
N GLY A 153 8.06 19.07 13.79
CA GLY A 153 7.62 20.46 13.64
C GLY A 153 7.46 20.99 12.21
N SER A 154 6.95 22.21 12.11
CA SER A 154 6.79 22.94 10.86
C SER A 154 8.06 23.74 10.56
N GLY A 155 8.97 23.16 9.78
CA GLY A 155 10.14 23.87 9.26
C GLY A 155 9.88 24.48 7.88
N LYS A 156 10.77 25.38 7.45
CA LYS A 156 10.83 25.86 6.06
C LYS A 156 11.82 24.97 5.28
N THR A 157 11.48 24.60 4.07
CA THR A 157 12.42 23.94 3.15
C THR A 157 13.31 24.99 2.50
N ALA A 158 14.62 24.78 2.56
CA ALA A 158 15.60 25.61 1.86
C ALA A 158 16.28 24.79 0.77
N PHE A 159 16.37 25.34 -0.43
CA PHE A 159 17.15 24.78 -1.53
C PHE A 159 18.47 25.54 -1.64
N LEU A 160 19.56 24.81 -1.57
CA LEU A 160 20.91 25.38 -1.71
C LEU A 160 21.45 24.98 -3.07
N PHE A 161 21.75 26.01 -3.87
CA PHE A 161 22.38 25.81 -5.17
C PHE A 161 23.86 26.17 -5.03
N ALA A 162 24.73 25.23 -5.38
CA ALA A 162 26.16 25.49 -5.38
C ALA A 162 26.51 26.53 -6.44
N GLY A 163 27.41 27.44 -6.09
CA GLY A 163 27.98 28.40 -7.04
C GLY A 163 29.04 27.75 -7.95
N GLN A 164 29.82 28.60 -8.60
CA GLN A 164 30.87 28.18 -9.49
C GLN A 164 31.90 27.26 -8.77
N GLY A 165 32.32 26.17 -9.43
CA GLY A 165 33.31 25.22 -8.90
C GLY A 165 32.75 23.86 -8.45
N SER A 166 31.42 23.68 -8.48
CA SER A 166 30.77 22.39 -8.14
C SER A 166 30.50 21.48 -9.36
N GLN A 167 30.88 21.92 -10.56
CA GLN A 167 30.69 21.17 -11.79
C GLN A 167 31.52 19.89 -11.79
N ARG A 168 30.90 18.78 -12.24
CA ARG A 168 31.56 17.49 -12.45
C ARG A 168 31.60 17.20 -13.96
N LEU A 169 32.64 16.47 -14.41
CA LEU A 169 32.68 15.93 -15.77
C LEU A 169 31.41 15.09 -16.02
N ALA A 170 30.77 15.30 -17.17
CA ALA A 170 29.52 14.69 -17.60
C ALA A 170 28.22 15.21 -16.92
N TRP A 171 28.25 16.33 -16.20
CA TRP A 171 27.03 16.98 -15.67
C TRP A 171 25.98 17.23 -16.77
N ASP A 172 26.40 17.72 -17.95
CA ASP A 172 25.49 18.03 -19.06
C ASP A 172 25.02 16.78 -19.84
N ALA A 173 25.71 15.66 -19.72
CA ALA A 173 25.38 14.45 -20.51
C ALA A 173 24.07 13.77 -20.02
N SER A 174 23.68 14.00 -18.75
CA SER A 174 22.46 13.43 -18.17
C SER A 174 21.20 14.32 -18.35
N SER A 175 21.38 15.54 -18.82
CA SER A 175 20.31 16.53 -18.98
C SER A 175 19.86 16.77 -20.44
N THR A 176 20.46 16.09 -21.41
CA THR A 176 20.05 16.22 -22.82
C THR A 176 18.94 15.22 -23.11
N PRO A 177 17.68 15.66 -23.36
CA PRO A 177 16.63 14.75 -23.80
C PRO A 177 17.02 14.15 -25.17
N PRO A 178 16.64 12.91 -25.46
CA PRO A 178 16.89 12.32 -26.77
C PRO A 178 16.24 13.19 -27.85
N ASN A 179 17.05 13.55 -28.86
CA ASN A 179 16.58 14.34 -29.97
C ASN A 179 15.52 13.54 -30.75
N PRO A 180 14.29 14.01 -30.93
CA PRO A 180 13.30 13.31 -31.73
C PRO A 180 13.73 13.36 -33.20
N SER A 181 14.04 12.21 -33.75
CA SER A 181 14.24 12.00 -35.20
C SER A 181 12.95 11.58 -35.86
#